data_1e362f62f50c04d76ebe05b5b0e50231
#
_entry.id   1e362f62f50c04d76ebe05b5b0e50231
#
_cell.length_a   1.000
_cell.length_b   1.000
_cell.length_c   1.000
_cell.angle_alpha   90.00
_cell.angle_beta   90.00
_cell.angle_gamma   90.00
#
_symmetry.space_group_name_H-M   'P 1'
#
loop_
_entity.id
_entity.type
_entity.pdbx_description
1 polymer ?
#
loop_
_entity_poly.entity_id
_entity_poly.type
_entity_poly.pdbx_seq_one_letter_code
_entity_poly.pdbx_strand_id
1 'polypeptide(L)'
;MTESIKVQGYVLLDVDVVALNNAGKDKTTNFDNAVKTKSISKNGQNYVYVSGQAWRYWWRDALQKNLGWTLSPVTRDTNIAFTNADPITYPDDDIFGYMRAATEEYEEKGKMKSRNITVTRISPLKNSALVSVASIHPVSNWSSMARQDGDSVPYVRQEYSAIMKGMFSLDVDMAGTFSDYNRSGYKNLSETLREKAFREGAS
;
A
#
# COMPACT_ATOMS: atom_id res chain seq x y z
N MET A 1 -26.09 -0.69 -22.29
CA MET A 1 -24.80 -1.10 -21.67
C MET A 1 -24.06 0.19 -21.35
N THR A 2 -23.90 0.53 -20.10
CA THR A 2 -23.03 1.65 -19.68
C THR A 2 -21.59 1.27 -20.00
N GLU A 3 -20.90 2.12 -20.76
CA GLU A 3 -19.48 1.92 -21.06
C GLU A 3 -18.70 2.02 -19.75
N SER A 4 -17.84 1.01 -19.46
CA SER A 4 -17.00 1.02 -18.27
C SER A 4 -15.79 1.93 -18.51
N ILE A 5 -15.55 2.87 -17.59
CA ILE A 5 -14.46 3.84 -17.69
C ILE A 5 -13.26 3.34 -16.88
N LYS A 6 -12.15 3.14 -17.58
CA LYS A 6 -10.86 2.77 -16.94
C LYS A 6 -9.76 3.70 -17.40
N VAL A 7 -9.03 4.24 -16.44
CA VAL A 7 -7.82 5.05 -16.69
C VAL A 7 -6.60 4.19 -16.47
N GLN A 8 -5.74 4.12 -17.47
CA GLN A 8 -4.49 3.36 -17.40
C GLN A 8 -3.32 4.25 -17.77
N GLY A 9 -2.19 4.01 -17.14
CA GLY A 9 -0.98 4.77 -17.41
C GLY A 9 0.28 4.06 -16.95
N TYR A 10 1.40 4.65 -17.33
CA TYR A 10 2.70 4.26 -16.83
C TYR A 10 3.47 5.48 -16.33
N VAL A 11 4.43 5.23 -15.48
CA VAL A 11 5.32 6.24 -14.91
C VAL A 11 6.75 5.83 -15.19
N LEU A 12 7.54 6.76 -15.68
CA LEU A 12 8.99 6.67 -15.73
C LEU A 12 9.56 7.69 -14.76
N LEU A 13 10.41 7.22 -13.85
CA LEU A 13 11.11 8.06 -12.87
C LEU A 13 12.60 7.92 -13.11
N ASP A 14 13.27 9.02 -13.37
CA ASP A 14 14.72 9.09 -13.33
C ASP A 14 15.14 9.38 -11.89
N VAL A 15 15.87 8.45 -11.30
CA VAL A 15 16.31 8.54 -9.90
C VAL A 15 17.83 8.47 -9.84
N ASP A 16 18.40 9.34 -9.03
CA ASP A 16 19.85 9.49 -8.93
C ASP A 16 20.29 9.41 -7.47
N VAL A 17 21.27 8.54 -7.20
CA VAL A 17 21.90 8.30 -5.88
C VAL A 17 20.86 8.13 -4.76
N VAL A 18 20.02 7.11 -4.88
CA VAL A 18 18.89 6.89 -3.97
C VAL A 18 18.84 5.47 -3.39
N ALA A 19 18.17 5.33 -2.26
CA ALA A 19 17.77 4.07 -1.63
C ALA A 19 16.27 4.07 -1.34
N LEU A 20 15.45 3.86 -2.37
CA LEU A 20 14.00 4.08 -2.29
C LEU A 20 13.24 3.02 -1.49
N ASN A 21 13.70 1.77 -1.50
CA ASN A 21 12.99 0.69 -0.82
C ASN A 21 13.94 -0.38 -0.28
N ASN A 22 14.00 -0.48 1.03
CA ASN A 22 14.90 -1.36 1.74
C ASN A 22 14.36 -2.80 1.82
N ALA A 23 15.26 -3.78 1.72
CA ALA A 23 14.99 -5.21 1.92
C ALA A 23 15.27 -5.69 3.36
N GLY A 24 15.62 -4.76 4.26
CA GLY A 24 16.08 -5.07 5.62
C GLY A 24 17.60 -5.17 5.75
N LYS A 25 18.04 -5.77 6.85
CA LYS A 25 19.47 -5.92 7.16
C LYS A 25 20.19 -6.74 6.08
N ASP A 26 21.34 -6.25 5.64
CA ASP A 26 22.22 -7.02 4.76
C ASP A 26 23.02 -8.06 5.56
N LYS A 27 22.61 -9.31 5.41
CA LYS A 27 23.24 -10.45 6.09
C LYS A 27 24.55 -10.92 5.42
N THR A 28 24.92 -10.30 4.32
CA THR A 28 26.16 -10.66 3.57
C THR A 28 27.38 -9.86 4.01
N THR A 29 27.18 -8.90 4.91
CA THR A 29 28.24 -8.07 5.48
C THR A 29 28.36 -8.29 6.98
N ASN A 30 29.55 -8.01 7.54
CA ASN A 30 29.81 -8.08 8.99
C ASN A 30 29.34 -6.82 9.73
N PHE A 31 28.70 -5.87 9.03
CA PHE A 31 28.22 -4.63 9.63
C PHE A 31 26.80 -4.76 10.12
N ASP A 32 26.57 -4.49 11.39
CA ASP A 32 25.26 -4.61 12.02
C ASP A 32 24.20 -3.65 11.45
N ASN A 33 24.65 -2.49 10.99
CA ASN A 33 23.79 -1.42 10.45
C ASN A 33 23.82 -1.34 8.92
N ALA A 34 24.05 -2.47 8.23
CA ALA A 34 23.99 -2.52 6.77
C ALA A 34 22.56 -2.81 6.28
N VAL A 35 22.07 -2.00 5.37
CA VAL A 35 20.73 -2.12 4.78
C VAL A 35 20.83 -2.37 3.28
N LYS A 36 20.16 -3.42 2.84
CA LYS A 36 20.10 -3.85 1.44
C LYS A 36 18.92 -3.25 0.71
N THR A 37 19.13 -2.87 -0.54
CA THR A 37 18.05 -2.44 -1.45
C THR A 37 17.25 -3.64 -1.97
N LYS A 38 15.95 -3.46 -2.15
CA LYS A 38 15.11 -4.48 -2.79
C LYS A 38 15.49 -4.67 -4.25
N SER A 39 15.75 -5.92 -4.61
CA SER A 39 16.04 -6.31 -5.97
C SER A 39 15.40 -7.65 -6.33
N ILE A 40 15.22 -7.89 -7.62
CA ILE A 40 14.71 -9.13 -8.19
C ILE A 40 15.64 -9.60 -9.30
N SER A 41 15.93 -10.89 -9.34
CA SER A 41 16.67 -11.49 -10.43
C SER A 41 15.72 -11.93 -11.54
N LYS A 42 16.03 -11.56 -12.78
CA LYS A 42 15.32 -11.99 -13.98
C LYS A 42 16.33 -12.32 -15.07
N ASN A 43 16.27 -13.54 -15.59
CA ASN A 43 17.21 -14.04 -16.61
C ASN A 43 18.70 -13.85 -16.21
N GLY A 44 19.02 -14.12 -14.95
CA GLY A 44 20.39 -13.96 -14.42
C GLY A 44 20.85 -12.52 -14.20
N GLN A 45 20.02 -11.53 -14.49
CA GLN A 45 20.30 -10.11 -14.28
C GLN A 45 19.55 -9.57 -13.05
N ASN A 46 20.13 -8.60 -12.36
CA ASN A 46 19.56 -8.00 -11.16
C ASN A 46 18.86 -6.67 -11.48
N TYR A 47 17.62 -6.52 -11.03
CA TYR A 47 16.82 -5.31 -11.18
C TYR A 47 16.41 -4.80 -9.81
N VAL A 48 16.69 -3.53 -9.54
CA VAL A 48 16.19 -2.88 -8.32
C VAL A 48 14.72 -2.54 -8.47
N TYR A 49 13.97 -2.60 -7.36
CA TYR A 49 12.56 -2.27 -7.41
C TYR A 49 12.05 -1.60 -6.14
N VAL A 50 11.00 -0.83 -6.30
CA VAL A 50 10.15 -0.32 -5.23
C VAL A 50 8.85 -1.10 -5.24
N SER A 51 8.47 -1.66 -4.09
CA SER A 51 7.24 -2.46 -4.00
C SER A 51 6.00 -1.61 -4.29
N GLY A 52 4.96 -2.24 -4.81
CA GLY A 52 3.69 -1.57 -5.04
C GLY A 52 3.12 -0.90 -3.78
N GLN A 53 3.32 -1.52 -2.61
CA GLN A 53 2.89 -0.93 -1.33
C GLN A 53 3.66 0.35 -0.98
N ALA A 54 4.97 0.41 -1.18
CA ALA A 54 5.76 1.61 -0.93
C ALA A 54 5.34 2.75 -1.86
N TRP A 55 5.12 2.44 -3.15
CA TRP A 55 4.61 3.43 -4.11
C TRP A 55 3.21 3.92 -3.73
N ARG A 56 2.29 3.04 -3.30
CA ARG A 56 0.95 3.42 -2.81
C ARG A 56 1.02 4.30 -1.57
N TYR A 57 1.99 4.09 -0.69
CA TYR A 57 2.23 4.97 0.45
C TYR A 57 2.60 6.39 -0.01
N TRP A 58 3.51 6.53 -0.98
CA TRP A 58 3.86 7.84 -1.53
C TRP A 58 2.67 8.53 -2.21
N TRP A 59 1.83 7.76 -2.87
CA TRP A 59 0.61 8.29 -3.48
C TRP A 59 -0.34 8.84 -2.43
N ARG A 60 -0.61 8.10 -1.36
CA ARG A 60 -1.43 8.58 -0.24
C ARG A 60 -0.86 9.85 0.38
N ASP A 61 0.44 9.89 0.66
CA ASP A 61 1.13 11.07 1.21
C ASP A 61 0.96 12.28 0.28
N ALA A 62 1.11 12.11 -1.02
CA ALA A 62 0.92 13.17 -2.01
C ALA A 62 -0.55 13.65 -2.08
N LEU A 63 -1.52 12.74 -2.03
CA LEU A 63 -2.95 13.08 -2.01
C LEU A 63 -3.31 13.89 -0.76
N GLN A 64 -2.78 13.52 0.40
CA GLN A 64 -2.96 14.27 1.64
C GLN A 64 -2.34 15.66 1.54
N LYS A 65 -1.07 15.76 1.15
CA LYS A 65 -0.31 17.01 1.15
C LYS A 65 -0.76 18.00 0.07
N ASN A 66 -1.09 17.49 -1.12
CA ASN A 66 -1.34 18.34 -2.28
C ASN A 66 -2.83 18.55 -2.57
N LEU A 67 -3.69 17.60 -2.18
CA LEU A 67 -5.13 17.65 -2.45
C LEU A 67 -5.98 17.70 -1.16
N GLY A 68 -5.37 17.74 0.02
CA GLY A 68 -6.06 17.87 1.29
C GLY A 68 -6.91 16.65 1.68
N TRP A 69 -6.60 15.47 1.16
CA TRP A 69 -7.32 14.26 1.55
C TRP A 69 -7.12 13.93 3.02
N THR A 70 -8.22 13.60 3.69
CA THR A 70 -8.17 13.02 5.03
C THR A 70 -7.94 11.53 4.90
N LEU A 71 -6.77 11.06 5.34
CA LEU A 71 -6.44 9.63 5.28
C LEU A 71 -7.01 8.87 6.47
N SER A 72 -7.38 7.62 6.22
CA SER A 72 -7.85 6.71 7.25
C SER A 72 -6.77 6.45 8.31
N PRO A 73 -7.09 6.58 9.62
CA PRO A 73 -6.16 6.25 10.68
C PRO A 73 -5.68 4.81 10.58
N VAL A 74 -4.40 4.59 10.83
CA VAL A 74 -3.79 3.27 10.85
C VAL A 74 -3.61 2.80 12.28
N THR A 75 -4.31 1.73 12.65
CA THR A 75 -4.10 1.02 13.91
C THR A 75 -3.10 -0.11 13.70
N ARG A 76 -2.15 -0.23 14.61
CA ARG A 76 -1.19 -1.34 14.63
C ARG A 76 -1.50 -2.25 15.80
N ASP A 77 -1.77 -3.50 15.50
CA ASP A 77 -1.74 -4.60 16.45
C ASP A 77 -0.46 -5.41 16.19
N THR A 78 0.04 -6.12 17.18
CA THR A 78 1.37 -6.77 17.26
C THR A 78 2.06 -7.08 15.92
N ASN A 79 1.36 -7.65 14.94
CA ASN A 79 1.91 -8.05 13.64
C ASN A 79 1.11 -7.55 12.44
N ILE A 80 0.02 -6.80 12.64
CA ILE A 80 -0.89 -6.39 11.58
C ILE A 80 -1.15 -4.89 11.71
N ALA A 81 -1.11 -4.19 10.59
CA ALA A 81 -1.57 -2.81 10.48
C ALA A 81 -2.82 -2.76 9.61
N PHE A 82 -3.87 -2.10 10.09
CA PHE A 82 -5.12 -1.96 9.36
C PHE A 82 -5.66 -0.54 9.51
N THR A 83 -6.43 -0.12 8.51
CA THR A 83 -7.15 1.14 8.49
C THR A 83 -8.51 1.01 9.19
N ASN A 84 -9.26 2.10 9.30
CA ASN A 84 -10.62 2.05 9.82
C ASN A 84 -11.58 1.23 8.95
N ALA A 85 -11.20 0.94 7.71
CA ALA A 85 -12.05 0.27 6.72
C ALA A 85 -13.39 1.01 6.52
N ASP A 86 -13.33 2.35 6.48
CA ASP A 86 -14.48 3.25 6.27
C ASP A 86 -14.28 4.06 4.99
N PRO A 87 -14.63 3.50 3.83
CA PRO A 87 -14.46 4.15 2.53
C PRO A 87 -15.45 5.31 2.30
N ILE A 88 -16.45 5.48 3.17
CA ILE A 88 -17.39 6.57 3.09
C ILE A 88 -16.79 7.86 3.67
N THR A 89 -16.06 7.73 4.79
CA THR A 89 -15.40 8.87 5.43
C THR A 89 -14.01 9.12 4.83
N TYR A 90 -13.29 8.07 4.46
CA TYR A 90 -11.90 8.13 4.03
C TYR A 90 -11.74 7.66 2.59
N PRO A 91 -11.53 8.57 1.65
CA PRO A 91 -11.44 8.21 0.23
C PRO A 91 -10.24 7.29 -0.09
N ASP A 92 -9.21 7.30 0.75
CA ASP A 92 -8.08 6.38 0.58
C ASP A 92 -8.45 4.92 0.90
N ASP A 93 -9.37 4.67 1.83
CA ASP A 93 -9.92 3.33 2.08
C ASP A 93 -10.69 2.82 0.86
N ASP A 94 -11.44 3.69 0.15
CA ASP A 94 -12.10 3.31 -1.08
C ASP A 94 -11.08 3.00 -2.19
N ILE A 95 -10.27 3.98 -2.56
CA ILE A 95 -9.39 3.92 -3.75
C ILE A 95 -8.29 2.88 -3.60
N PHE A 96 -7.67 2.76 -2.43
CA PHE A 96 -6.58 1.81 -2.19
C PHE A 96 -7.06 0.47 -1.62
N GLY A 97 -8.31 0.39 -1.19
CA GLY A 97 -8.90 -0.82 -0.65
C GLY A 97 -8.36 -1.23 0.71
N TYR A 98 -9.04 -2.18 1.34
CA TYR A 98 -8.69 -2.73 2.64
C TYR A 98 -9.14 -4.18 2.79
N MET A 99 -8.60 -4.84 3.79
CA MET A 99 -9.09 -6.11 4.30
C MET A 99 -9.00 -6.06 5.83
N ARG A 100 -10.12 -6.29 6.51
CA ARG A 100 -10.21 -6.26 7.96
C ARG A 100 -11.08 -7.41 8.46
N ALA A 101 -10.57 -8.15 9.43
CA ALA A 101 -11.40 -9.06 10.20
C ALA A 101 -12.39 -8.24 11.05
N ALA A 102 -13.64 -8.66 11.09
CA ALA A 102 -14.71 -8.06 11.88
C ALA A 102 -15.58 -9.17 12.49
N THR A 103 -16.34 -8.82 13.51
CA THR A 103 -17.34 -9.72 14.10
C THR A 103 -18.72 -9.19 13.75
N GLU A 104 -19.56 -10.02 13.21
CA GLU A 104 -20.95 -9.70 12.90
C GLU A 104 -21.85 -10.43 13.88
N GLU A 105 -22.78 -9.70 14.48
CA GLU A 105 -23.83 -10.27 15.30
C GLU A 105 -25.05 -10.56 14.42
N TYR A 106 -25.65 -11.70 14.58
CA TYR A 106 -26.87 -12.09 13.87
C TYR A 106 -27.81 -12.87 14.80
N GLU A 107 -29.10 -12.75 14.55
CA GLU A 107 -30.11 -13.49 15.29
C GLU A 107 -30.39 -14.84 14.61
N GLU A 108 -30.30 -15.92 15.37
CA GLU A 108 -30.70 -17.25 14.94
C GLU A 108 -31.56 -17.91 16.00
N LYS A 109 -32.79 -18.21 15.63
CA LYS A 109 -33.80 -18.87 16.51
C LYS A 109 -34.03 -18.09 17.82
N GLY A 110 -34.13 -16.76 17.73
CA GLY A 110 -34.36 -15.89 18.89
C GLY A 110 -33.14 -15.71 19.82
N LYS A 111 -31.94 -16.10 19.37
CA LYS A 111 -30.69 -15.92 20.12
C LYS A 111 -29.69 -15.14 19.28
N MET A 112 -29.06 -14.14 19.91
CA MET A 112 -27.95 -13.43 19.30
C MET A 112 -26.73 -14.35 19.27
N LYS A 113 -26.13 -14.49 18.09
CA LYS A 113 -24.90 -15.21 17.82
C LYS A 113 -23.89 -14.28 17.15
N SER A 114 -22.62 -14.56 17.28
CA SER A 114 -21.57 -13.84 16.60
C SER A 114 -20.82 -14.74 15.63
N ARG A 115 -20.41 -14.21 14.49
CA ARG A 115 -19.51 -14.87 13.54
C ARG A 115 -18.41 -13.94 13.08
N ASN A 116 -17.25 -14.51 12.83
CA ASN A 116 -16.15 -13.76 12.22
C ASN A 116 -16.44 -13.60 10.72
N ILE A 117 -16.32 -12.38 10.26
CA ILE A 117 -16.42 -12.00 8.83
C ILE A 117 -15.15 -11.27 8.42
N THR A 118 -14.93 -11.19 7.11
CA THR A 118 -13.89 -10.34 6.55
C THR A 118 -14.55 -9.23 5.74
N VAL A 119 -14.31 -8.00 6.14
CA VAL A 119 -14.72 -6.83 5.36
C VAL A 119 -13.58 -6.50 4.41
N THR A 120 -13.86 -6.53 3.11
CA THR A 120 -12.84 -6.40 2.07
C THR A 120 -13.31 -5.45 0.98
N ARG A 121 -12.55 -4.39 0.76
CA ARG A 121 -12.67 -3.53 -0.40
C ARG A 121 -11.56 -3.83 -1.38
N ILE A 122 -11.92 -4.37 -2.54
CA ILE A 122 -10.97 -4.51 -3.65
C ILE A 122 -10.62 -3.12 -4.15
N SER A 123 -9.34 -2.80 -4.19
CA SER A 123 -8.86 -1.50 -4.65
C SER A 123 -9.28 -1.20 -6.09
N PRO A 124 -10.01 -0.11 -6.37
CA PRO A 124 -10.18 0.42 -7.72
C PRO A 124 -8.86 0.79 -8.38
N LEU A 125 -7.90 1.32 -7.63
CA LEU A 125 -6.56 1.64 -8.11
C LEU A 125 -5.64 0.43 -7.99
N LYS A 126 -5.16 -0.07 -9.10
CA LYS A 126 -4.15 -1.13 -9.18
C LYS A 126 -2.84 -0.56 -9.69
N ASN A 127 -1.73 -1.02 -9.17
CA ASN A 127 -0.41 -0.59 -9.59
C ASN A 127 0.59 -1.75 -9.53
N SER A 128 1.56 -1.72 -10.43
CA SER A 128 2.72 -2.60 -10.39
C SER A 128 3.75 -2.11 -9.36
N ALA A 129 4.82 -2.86 -9.13
CA ALA A 129 6.04 -2.30 -8.57
C ALA A 129 6.68 -1.31 -9.56
N LEU A 130 7.51 -0.40 -9.06
CA LEU A 130 8.45 0.37 -9.87
C LEU A 130 9.71 -0.47 -10.02
N VAL A 131 10.09 -0.82 -11.24
CA VAL A 131 11.24 -1.69 -11.51
C VAL A 131 12.22 -0.96 -12.42
N SER A 132 13.51 -1.06 -12.17
CA SER A 132 14.54 -0.47 -13.04
C SER A 132 14.42 -1.01 -14.46
N VAL A 133 14.54 -0.14 -15.45
CA VAL A 133 14.45 -0.53 -16.88
C VAL A 133 15.67 -1.34 -17.29
N ALA A 134 16.82 -1.02 -16.74
CA ALA A 134 18.08 -1.73 -16.94
C ALA A 134 18.45 -2.56 -15.71
N SER A 135 19.32 -3.56 -15.91
CA SER A 135 19.97 -4.27 -14.81
C SER A 135 20.87 -3.33 -14.02
N ILE A 136 20.73 -3.33 -12.71
CA ILE A 136 21.44 -2.42 -11.79
C ILE A 136 22.06 -3.23 -10.65
N HIS A 137 23.30 -2.91 -10.34
CA HIS A 137 23.97 -3.38 -9.15
C HIS A 137 24.12 -2.20 -8.18
N PRO A 138 23.33 -2.17 -7.10
CA PRO A 138 23.46 -1.10 -6.09
C PRO A 138 24.85 -1.07 -5.48
N VAL A 139 25.34 0.13 -5.20
CA VAL A 139 26.63 0.37 -4.57
C VAL A 139 26.44 0.57 -3.08
N SER A 140 27.25 -0.08 -2.26
CA SER A 140 27.22 0.09 -0.82
C SER A 140 28.04 1.31 -0.41
N ASN A 141 27.38 2.31 0.15
CA ASN A 141 27.99 3.55 0.61
C ASN A 141 28.04 3.61 2.13
N TRP A 142 29.17 4.06 2.65
CA TRP A 142 29.33 4.35 4.06
C TRP A 142 28.79 5.73 4.39
N SER A 143 28.06 5.79 5.50
CA SER A 143 27.58 7.04 6.08
C SER A 143 27.71 6.99 7.59
N SER A 144 27.73 8.14 8.25
CA SER A 144 27.73 8.22 9.70
C SER A 144 26.60 9.13 10.20
N MET A 145 25.97 8.73 11.27
CA MET A 145 24.95 9.55 11.94
C MET A 145 25.61 10.27 13.11
N ALA A 146 25.70 11.60 13.02
CA ALA A 146 26.35 12.48 14.01
C ALA A 146 25.37 13.54 14.58
N ARG A 147 24.10 13.17 14.77
CA ARG A 147 23.06 14.09 15.28
C ARG A 147 22.86 14.06 16.80
N GLN A 148 23.71 13.36 17.51
CA GLN A 148 23.64 13.20 18.97
C GLN A 148 24.99 13.49 19.61
N ASP A 149 25.01 13.84 20.88
CA ASP A 149 26.22 13.91 21.67
C ASP A 149 26.81 12.51 21.80
N GLY A 150 28.09 12.34 21.49
CA GLY A 150 28.82 11.07 21.51
C GLY A 150 29.41 10.70 20.16
N ASP A 151 29.96 9.49 20.08
CA ASP A 151 30.58 8.98 18.87
C ASP A 151 29.60 8.78 17.74
N SER A 152 29.98 9.11 16.51
CA SER A 152 29.14 8.89 15.34
C SER A 152 28.91 7.41 15.10
N VAL A 153 27.67 7.03 14.84
CA VAL A 153 27.29 5.64 14.51
C VAL A 153 27.40 5.42 13.00
N PRO A 154 28.38 4.61 12.55
CA PRO A 154 28.50 4.28 11.13
C PRO A 154 27.39 3.34 10.68
N TYR A 155 26.92 3.53 9.45
CA TYR A 155 25.99 2.62 8.78
C TYR A 155 26.33 2.48 7.31
N VAL A 156 25.89 1.37 6.71
CA VAL A 156 26.07 1.09 5.30
C VAL A 156 24.70 1.03 4.63
N ARG A 157 24.54 1.75 3.52
CA ARG A 157 23.32 1.74 2.73
C ARG A 157 23.64 1.52 1.27
N GLN A 158 22.87 0.67 0.63
CA GLN A 158 22.94 0.49 -0.81
C GLN A 158 22.18 1.60 -1.52
N GLU A 159 22.83 2.23 -2.48
CA GLU A 159 22.29 3.31 -3.33
C GLU A 159 22.45 2.96 -4.79
N TYR A 160 21.62 3.58 -5.63
CA TYR A 160 21.63 3.36 -7.06
C TYR A 160 21.08 4.56 -7.82
N SER A 161 21.44 4.66 -9.11
CA SER A 161 20.81 5.56 -10.10
C SER A 161 20.18 4.71 -11.18
N ALA A 162 18.93 4.99 -11.56
CA ALA A 162 18.18 4.20 -12.53
C ALA A 162 16.98 4.94 -13.11
N ILE A 163 16.57 4.56 -14.30
CA ILE A 163 15.21 4.84 -14.78
C ILE A 163 14.29 3.73 -14.26
N MET A 164 13.30 4.10 -13.46
CA MET A 164 12.32 3.19 -12.89
C MET A 164 11.01 3.26 -13.67
N LYS A 165 10.41 2.10 -13.97
CA LYS A 165 9.13 1.99 -14.67
C LYS A 165 8.08 1.33 -13.80
N GLY A 166 6.88 1.90 -13.74
CA GLY A 166 5.70 1.33 -13.13
C GLY A 166 4.45 1.58 -13.96
N MET A 167 3.41 0.78 -13.72
CA MET A 167 2.12 0.91 -14.38
C MET A 167 1.02 1.01 -13.35
N PHE A 168 -0.07 1.69 -13.71
CA PHE A 168 -1.27 1.75 -12.89
C PHE A 168 -2.54 1.63 -13.75
N SER A 169 -3.63 1.24 -13.09
CA SER A 169 -4.96 1.20 -13.65
C SER A 169 -5.97 1.62 -12.59
N LEU A 170 -6.82 2.58 -12.89
CA LEU A 170 -7.94 3.00 -12.06
C LEU A 170 -9.26 2.60 -12.74
N ASP A 171 -10.07 1.83 -12.04
CA ASP A 171 -11.45 1.55 -12.41
C ASP A 171 -12.34 2.64 -11.83
N VAL A 172 -12.76 3.58 -12.69
CA VAL A 172 -13.51 4.77 -12.27
C VAL A 172 -14.90 4.41 -11.81
N ASP A 173 -15.53 3.43 -12.46
CA ASP A 173 -16.89 3.00 -12.11
C ASP A 173 -16.93 2.29 -10.75
N MET A 174 -15.81 1.70 -10.36
CA MET A 174 -15.68 1.02 -9.09
C MET A 174 -15.42 1.99 -7.93
N ALA A 175 -14.87 3.18 -8.20
CA ALA A 175 -14.62 4.20 -7.19
C ALA A 175 -15.98 4.77 -6.70
N GLY A 176 -16.18 4.80 -5.37
CA GLY A 176 -17.42 5.26 -4.75
C GLY A 176 -18.60 4.30 -4.90
N THR A 177 -18.46 3.18 -5.60
CA THR A 177 -19.52 2.18 -5.81
C THR A 177 -19.28 0.94 -4.95
N PHE A 178 -20.30 0.55 -4.17
CA PHE A 178 -20.23 -0.56 -3.23
C PHE A 178 -21.30 -1.59 -3.57
N SER A 179 -20.87 -2.78 -3.94
CA SER A 179 -21.78 -3.88 -4.32
C SER A 179 -22.33 -4.58 -3.08
N ASP A 180 -23.62 -4.90 -3.12
CA ASP A 180 -24.26 -5.81 -2.17
C ASP A 180 -23.87 -7.27 -2.37
N TYR A 181 -23.14 -7.57 -3.43
CA TYR A 181 -22.75 -8.92 -3.76
C TYR A 181 -21.72 -9.43 -2.75
N ASN A 182 -22.19 -10.30 -1.87
CA ASN A 182 -21.35 -11.01 -0.91
C ASN A 182 -20.90 -12.35 -1.52
N ARG A 183 -19.64 -12.47 -1.87
CA ARG A 183 -19.03 -13.80 -1.99
C ARG A 183 -18.85 -14.37 -0.59
N SER A 184 -18.96 -15.70 -0.46
CA SER A 184 -18.86 -16.38 0.84
C SER A 184 -17.67 -15.85 1.67
N GLY A 185 -17.97 -15.24 2.81
CA GLY A 185 -16.97 -14.68 3.73
C GLY A 185 -16.47 -13.27 3.46
N TYR A 186 -16.98 -12.57 2.42
CA TYR A 186 -16.56 -11.19 2.11
C TYR A 186 -17.75 -10.25 2.10
N LYS A 187 -17.60 -9.12 2.77
CA LYS A 187 -18.48 -7.96 2.66
C LYS A 187 -17.64 -6.75 2.26
N ASN A 188 -18.15 -5.90 1.36
CA ASN A 188 -17.48 -4.64 0.99
C ASN A 188 -17.55 -3.63 2.13
N LEU A 189 -18.69 -3.54 2.81
CA LEU A 189 -18.95 -2.64 3.93
C LEU A 189 -19.40 -3.45 5.14
N SER A 190 -19.08 -2.97 6.35
CA SER A 190 -19.77 -3.40 7.55
C SER A 190 -21.26 -2.96 7.49
N GLU A 191 -22.14 -3.59 8.27
CA GLU A 191 -23.56 -3.23 8.27
C GLU A 191 -23.78 -1.76 8.63
N THR A 192 -23.06 -1.28 9.65
CA THR A 192 -23.09 0.12 10.09
C THR A 192 -22.68 1.11 8.98
N LEU A 193 -21.65 0.76 8.21
CA LEU A 193 -21.20 1.60 7.09
C LEU A 193 -22.13 1.54 5.90
N ARG A 194 -22.81 0.41 5.68
CA ARG A 194 -23.84 0.27 4.66
C ARG A 194 -25.03 1.19 4.93
N GLU A 195 -25.51 1.21 6.18
CA GLU A 195 -26.57 2.15 6.58
C GLU A 195 -26.12 3.61 6.45
N LYS A 196 -24.87 3.91 6.77
CA LYS A 196 -24.30 5.26 6.60
C LYS A 196 -24.22 5.64 5.13
N ALA A 197 -23.73 4.76 4.27
CA ALA A 197 -23.64 4.98 2.82
C ALA A 197 -25.02 5.27 2.24
N PHE A 198 -26.04 4.51 2.62
CA PHE A 198 -27.41 4.71 2.18
C PHE A 198 -27.97 6.08 2.62
N ARG A 199 -27.70 6.48 3.86
CA ARG A 199 -28.14 7.81 4.39
C ARG A 199 -27.44 8.98 3.71
N GLU A 200 -26.17 8.83 3.35
CA GLU A 200 -25.35 9.87 2.71
C GLU A 200 -25.48 9.87 1.18
N GLY A 201 -26.34 9.01 0.62
CA GLY A 201 -26.59 8.92 -0.83
C GLY A 201 -25.44 8.33 -1.63
N ALA A 202 -24.53 7.60 -0.98
CA ALA A 202 -23.52 6.82 -1.69
C ALA A 202 -24.17 5.65 -2.42
N SER A 203 -23.81 5.45 -3.67
CA SER A 203 -24.32 4.37 -4.53
C SER A 203 -23.44 3.13 -4.50
#